data_d7dbe5f315c76ed5076b3868c5baee4d
#
_entry.id   d7dbe5f315c76ed5076b3868c5baee4d
#
_cell.length_a   1.000
_cell.length_b   1.000
_cell.length_c   1.000
_cell.angle_alpha   90.00
_cell.angle_beta   90.00
_cell.angle_gamma   90.00
#
_symmetry.space_group_name_H-M   'P 1'
#
loop_
_entity.id
_entity.type
_entity.pdbx_description
1 polymer ?
#
loop_
_entity_poly.entity_id
_entity_poly.type
_entity_poly.pdbx_seq_one_letter_code
_entity_poly.pdbx_strand_id
1 'polypeptide(L)'
;MNTDMYNKEQWCIDKHKETNHMYDTYLPYEFHLRMVANVAKQFEHLLDDSSRSACMTAAWGHDLIEDTRVSYNDVKEALGQEAADIIYACTNEKGKNRKERANDKYYEGIRNTPGAVFVKLCDRIANVQYSKMSGSRMFEMYKKENVEFVKSLGFRFDSSDIAYYEMYAYLINLFV
;
A
#
# COMPACT_ATOMS: atom_id res chain seq x y z
N MET A 1 11.17 15.15 15.18
CA MET A 1 11.12 14.24 14.01
C MET A 1 12.11 13.11 14.29
N ASN A 2 11.71 11.88 14.22
CA ASN A 2 12.62 10.75 14.47
C ASN A 2 13.60 10.62 13.29
N THR A 3 14.89 10.83 13.52
CA THR A 3 15.94 10.82 12.47
C THR A 3 16.00 9.49 11.74
N ASP A 4 15.74 8.37 12.42
CA ASP A 4 15.72 7.03 11.82
C ASP A 4 14.60 6.88 10.79
N MET A 5 13.38 7.32 11.12
CA MET A 5 12.24 7.29 10.18
C MET A 5 12.52 8.16 8.95
N TYR A 6 13.04 9.38 9.14
CA TYR A 6 13.39 10.25 8.02
C TYR A 6 14.41 9.62 7.07
N ASN A 7 15.40 8.91 7.60
CA ASN A 7 16.40 8.21 6.78
C ASN A 7 15.76 7.07 5.95
N LYS A 8 14.81 6.33 6.53
CA LYS A 8 14.09 5.25 5.84
C LYS A 8 13.18 5.79 4.73
N GLU A 9 12.44 6.86 5.01
CA GLU A 9 11.62 7.56 4.01
C GLU A 9 12.46 8.03 2.82
N GLN A 10 13.58 8.71 3.11
CA GLN A 10 14.48 9.21 2.07
C GLN A 10 15.08 8.07 1.25
N TRP A 11 15.45 6.96 1.88
CA TRP A 11 15.95 5.78 1.18
C TRP A 11 14.91 5.23 0.19
N CYS A 12 13.64 5.10 0.59
CA CYS A 12 12.57 4.67 -0.30
C CYS A 12 12.42 5.60 -1.51
N ILE A 13 12.41 6.91 -1.27
CA ILE A 13 12.31 7.94 -2.31
C ILE A 13 13.48 7.83 -3.30
N ASP A 14 14.71 7.69 -2.80
CA ASP A 14 15.91 7.63 -3.63
C ASP A 14 15.93 6.39 -4.51
N LYS A 15 15.44 5.23 -4.03
CA LYS A 15 15.37 4.00 -4.85
C LYS A 15 14.41 4.15 -6.04
N HIS A 16 13.28 4.83 -5.88
CA HIS A 16 12.39 5.15 -7.01
C HIS A 16 13.02 6.18 -7.95
N LYS A 17 13.76 7.18 -7.44
CA LYS A 17 14.50 8.16 -8.26
C LYS A 17 15.59 7.49 -9.11
N GLU A 18 16.32 6.51 -8.56
CA GLU A 18 17.35 5.75 -9.27
C GLU A 18 16.80 5.01 -10.51
N THR A 19 15.52 4.70 -10.55
CA THR A 19 14.84 4.05 -11.68
C THR A 19 14.05 5.02 -12.57
N ASN A 20 14.09 6.32 -12.28
CA ASN A 20 13.26 7.35 -12.92
C ASN A 20 11.76 7.00 -12.89
N HIS A 21 11.31 6.33 -11.82
CA HIS A 21 9.92 5.93 -11.68
C HIS A 21 9.03 7.14 -11.46
N MET A 22 7.97 7.24 -12.27
CA MET A 22 7.02 8.35 -12.25
C MET A 22 5.65 7.84 -11.82
N TYR A 23 4.93 8.67 -11.09
CA TYR A 23 3.52 8.47 -10.78
C TYR A 23 2.69 9.31 -11.75
N ASP A 24 1.71 8.68 -12.39
CA ASP A 24 1.02 9.27 -13.54
C ASP A 24 2.03 9.65 -14.64
N THR A 25 1.80 10.74 -15.39
CA THR A 25 2.66 11.13 -16.52
C THR A 25 3.82 12.05 -16.10
N TYR A 26 3.61 12.86 -15.06
CA TYR A 26 4.50 13.99 -14.76
C TYR A 26 4.98 14.08 -13.32
N LEU A 27 4.43 13.30 -12.41
CA LEU A 27 4.76 13.39 -10.99
C LEU A 27 5.90 12.44 -10.64
N PRO A 28 6.90 12.86 -9.85
CA PRO A 28 7.86 11.93 -9.29
C PRO A 28 7.14 10.92 -8.39
N TYR A 29 7.60 9.67 -8.35
CA TYR A 29 6.93 8.61 -7.58
C TYR A 29 6.86 8.91 -6.07
N GLU A 30 7.77 9.71 -5.56
CA GLU A 30 7.73 10.30 -4.22
C GLU A 30 6.35 10.90 -3.87
N PHE A 31 5.65 11.48 -4.84
CA PHE A 31 4.30 12.01 -4.63
C PHE A 31 3.33 10.92 -4.16
N HIS A 32 3.35 9.75 -4.81
CA HIS A 32 2.52 8.61 -4.40
C HIS A 32 2.92 8.07 -3.02
N LEU A 33 4.22 7.90 -2.77
CA LEU A 33 4.71 7.43 -1.47
C LEU A 33 4.23 8.34 -0.33
N ARG A 34 4.27 9.65 -0.52
CA ARG A 34 3.76 10.62 0.45
C ARG A 34 2.24 10.54 0.65
N MET A 35 1.48 10.29 -0.42
CA MET A 35 0.03 10.09 -0.29
C MET A 35 -0.27 8.85 0.55
N VAL A 36 0.41 7.73 0.28
CA VAL A 36 0.22 6.48 1.03
C VAL A 36 0.61 6.64 2.49
N ALA A 37 1.74 7.30 2.77
CA ALA A 37 2.19 7.60 4.12
C ALA A 37 1.20 8.53 4.87
N ASN A 38 0.60 9.51 4.20
CA ASN A 38 -0.43 10.37 4.78
C ASN A 38 -1.70 9.60 5.14
N VAL A 39 -2.14 8.67 4.28
CA VAL A 39 -3.26 7.77 4.60
C VAL A 39 -2.90 6.88 5.79
N ALA A 40 -1.69 6.30 5.82
CA ALA A 40 -1.22 5.51 6.95
C ALA A 40 -1.24 6.34 8.25
N LYS A 41 -0.79 7.59 8.20
CA LYS A 41 -0.83 8.51 9.35
C LYS A 41 -2.26 8.83 9.81
N GLN A 42 -3.20 8.99 8.87
CA GLN A 42 -4.61 9.23 9.19
C GLN A 42 -5.23 8.08 9.99
N PHE A 43 -4.85 6.85 9.69
CA PHE A 43 -5.40 5.64 10.28
C PHE A 43 -4.46 4.93 11.27
N GLU A 44 -3.34 5.55 11.66
CA GLU A 44 -2.34 4.93 12.56
C GLU A 44 -2.91 4.49 13.93
N HIS A 45 -4.01 5.12 14.35
CA HIS A 45 -4.71 4.79 15.59
C HIS A 45 -5.35 3.38 15.59
N LEU A 46 -5.49 2.77 14.41
CA LEU A 46 -5.97 1.38 14.25
C LEU A 46 -4.85 0.34 14.42
N LEU A 47 -3.61 0.78 14.54
CA LEU A 47 -2.45 -0.08 14.72
C LEU A 47 -2.09 -0.19 16.20
N ASP A 48 -1.76 -1.40 16.63
CA ASP A 48 -1.15 -1.59 17.93
C ASP A 48 0.29 -1.05 17.96
N ASP A 49 0.83 -0.85 19.16
CA ASP A 49 2.16 -0.26 19.35
C ASP A 49 3.28 -1.13 18.75
N SER A 50 3.09 -2.45 18.70
CA SER A 50 4.09 -3.39 18.18
C SER A 50 4.19 -3.35 16.67
N SER A 51 3.07 -3.20 15.95
CA SER A 51 3.03 -3.21 14.48
C SER A 51 3.17 -1.82 13.84
N ARG A 52 2.91 -0.75 14.61
CA ARG A 52 2.85 0.62 14.09
C ARG A 52 4.11 1.03 13.32
N SER A 53 5.28 0.85 13.91
CA SER A 53 6.54 1.26 13.26
C SER A 53 6.78 0.55 11.94
N ALA A 54 6.52 -0.76 11.88
CA ALA A 54 6.69 -1.56 10.68
C ALA A 54 5.69 -1.16 9.58
N CYS A 55 4.40 -0.97 9.93
CA CYS A 55 3.37 -0.53 8.99
C CYS A 55 3.64 0.86 8.42
N MET A 56 4.05 1.82 9.26
CA MET A 56 4.39 3.18 8.81
C MET A 56 5.60 3.17 7.88
N THR A 57 6.63 2.37 8.18
CA THR A 57 7.79 2.19 7.30
C THR A 57 7.41 1.51 5.99
N ALA A 58 6.59 0.45 6.06
CA ALA A 58 6.15 -0.28 4.88
C ALA A 58 5.24 0.56 3.96
N ALA A 59 4.48 1.51 4.49
CA ALA A 59 3.71 2.45 3.68
C ALA A 59 4.59 3.29 2.73
N TRP A 60 5.81 3.66 3.17
CA TRP A 60 6.80 4.32 2.31
C TRP A 60 7.45 3.37 1.31
N GLY A 61 7.60 2.09 1.64
CA GLY A 61 8.35 1.12 0.85
C GLY A 61 7.50 0.15 0.03
N HIS A 62 6.17 0.26 0.04
CA HIS A 62 5.24 -0.78 -0.43
C HIS A 62 5.46 -1.25 -1.88
N ASP A 63 5.97 -0.39 -2.75
CA ASP A 63 6.22 -0.67 -4.17
C ASP A 63 7.71 -0.89 -4.51
N LEU A 64 8.62 -0.85 -3.52
CA LEU A 64 10.06 -0.95 -3.76
C LEU A 64 10.47 -2.21 -4.54
N ILE A 65 9.99 -3.37 -4.11
CA ILE A 65 10.36 -4.66 -4.73
C ILE A 65 9.72 -4.80 -6.11
N GLU A 66 8.53 -4.23 -6.30
CA GLU A 66 7.81 -4.31 -7.59
C GLU A 66 8.42 -3.39 -8.64
N ASP A 67 8.73 -2.15 -8.27
CA ASP A 67 8.96 -1.06 -9.21
C ASP A 67 10.40 -0.54 -9.24
N THR A 68 11.28 -1.07 -8.39
CA THR A 68 12.68 -0.66 -8.36
C THR A 68 13.63 -1.85 -8.59
N ARG A 69 14.92 -1.64 -8.34
CA ARG A 69 15.95 -2.69 -8.51
C ARG A 69 16.33 -3.37 -7.20
N VAL A 70 15.66 -3.03 -6.09
CA VAL A 70 15.98 -3.60 -4.79
C VAL A 70 15.32 -4.97 -4.60
N SER A 71 16.04 -5.86 -3.96
CA SER A 71 15.53 -7.16 -3.55
C SER A 71 14.90 -7.11 -2.16
N TYR A 72 14.21 -8.18 -1.77
CA TYR A 72 13.73 -8.36 -0.40
C TYR A 72 14.85 -8.20 0.64
N ASN A 73 16.06 -8.72 0.36
CA ASN A 73 17.18 -8.62 1.30
C ASN A 73 17.67 -7.17 1.45
N ASP A 74 17.70 -6.38 0.38
CA ASP A 74 18.06 -4.96 0.46
C ASP A 74 17.04 -4.18 1.30
N VAL A 75 15.73 -4.47 1.11
CA VAL A 75 14.65 -3.86 1.90
C VAL A 75 14.76 -4.25 3.37
N LYS A 76 15.02 -5.53 3.66
CA LYS A 76 15.20 -6.03 5.02
C LYS A 76 16.38 -5.36 5.74
N GLU A 77 17.51 -5.20 5.05
CA GLU A 77 18.70 -4.52 5.61
C GLU A 77 18.41 -3.05 5.91
N ALA A 78 17.74 -2.34 4.98
CA ALA A 78 17.47 -0.91 5.10
C ALA A 78 16.31 -0.56 6.04
N LEU A 79 15.22 -1.33 6.00
CA LEU A 79 13.94 -0.99 6.65
C LEU A 79 13.59 -1.88 7.85
N GLY A 80 14.25 -3.02 7.98
CA GLY A 80 13.99 -4.02 9.02
C GLY A 80 13.08 -5.16 8.54
N GLN A 81 13.13 -6.29 9.29
CA GLN A 81 12.48 -7.55 8.90
C GLN A 81 10.97 -7.40 8.73
N GLU A 82 10.28 -6.85 9.72
CA GLU A 82 8.81 -6.76 9.71
C GLU A 82 8.30 -5.88 8.58
N ALA A 83 8.95 -4.72 8.33
CA ALA A 83 8.60 -3.86 7.20
C ALA A 83 8.85 -4.56 5.85
N ALA A 84 9.96 -5.31 5.73
CA ALA A 84 10.27 -6.07 4.52
C ALA A 84 9.25 -7.18 4.24
N ASP A 85 8.77 -7.88 5.27
CA ASP A 85 7.73 -8.91 5.14
C ASP A 85 6.41 -8.31 4.64
N ILE A 86 6.01 -7.16 5.19
CA ILE A 86 4.81 -6.42 4.74
C ILE A 86 4.96 -5.98 3.28
N ILE A 87 6.10 -5.36 2.92
CA ILE A 87 6.38 -4.90 1.55
C ILE A 87 6.36 -6.07 0.58
N TYR A 88 6.99 -7.18 0.93
CA TYR A 88 7.00 -8.39 0.11
C TYR A 88 5.59 -8.94 -0.11
N ALA A 89 4.77 -9.00 0.94
CA ALA A 89 3.39 -9.45 0.83
C ALA A 89 2.54 -8.53 -0.07
N CYS A 90 2.84 -7.23 -0.12
CA CYS A 90 2.18 -6.26 -1.00
C CYS A 90 2.68 -6.28 -2.44
N THR A 91 3.82 -6.94 -2.72
CA THR A 91 4.39 -7.07 -4.07
C THR A 91 3.56 -8.03 -4.91
N ASN A 92 3.12 -7.59 -6.08
CA ASN A 92 2.29 -8.39 -6.98
C ASN A 92 3.02 -9.64 -7.49
N GLU A 93 2.27 -10.71 -7.73
CA GLU A 93 2.76 -11.90 -8.44
C GLU A 93 3.07 -11.57 -9.91
N LYS A 94 3.89 -12.42 -10.56
CA LYS A 94 4.16 -12.29 -12.00
C LYS A 94 2.93 -12.70 -12.80
N GLY A 95 2.57 -11.90 -13.80
CA GLY A 95 1.42 -12.18 -14.65
C GLY A 95 1.31 -11.23 -15.84
N LYS A 96 0.60 -11.65 -16.88
CA LYS A 96 0.41 -10.89 -18.13
C LYS A 96 -0.53 -9.70 -17.97
N ASN A 97 -1.42 -9.76 -16.98
CA ASN A 97 -2.41 -8.73 -16.73
C ASN A 97 -2.62 -8.55 -15.22
N ARG A 98 -3.35 -7.50 -14.85
CA ARG A 98 -3.63 -7.12 -13.46
C ARG A 98 -4.28 -8.25 -12.65
N LYS A 99 -5.24 -8.98 -13.23
CA LYS A 99 -5.95 -10.07 -12.56
C LYS A 99 -5.03 -11.26 -12.27
N GLU A 100 -4.15 -11.61 -13.19
CA GLU A 100 -3.16 -12.67 -12.97
C GLU A 100 -2.14 -12.31 -11.89
N ARG A 101 -1.76 -11.03 -11.81
CA ARG A 101 -0.81 -10.54 -10.80
C ARG A 101 -1.42 -10.43 -9.41
N ALA A 102 -2.67 -9.98 -9.31
CA ALA A 102 -3.43 -9.87 -8.06
C ALA A 102 -4.39 -11.08 -7.91
N ASN A 103 -3.83 -12.28 -7.87
CA ASN A 103 -4.56 -13.54 -7.75
C ASN A 103 -4.83 -13.95 -6.29
N ASP A 104 -5.51 -15.07 -6.08
CA ASP A 104 -5.89 -15.56 -4.74
C ASP A 104 -4.68 -15.78 -3.83
N LYS A 105 -3.56 -16.29 -4.36
CA LYS A 105 -2.32 -16.51 -3.61
C LYS A 105 -1.72 -15.19 -3.11
N TYR A 106 -1.76 -14.16 -3.95
CA TYR A 106 -1.33 -12.81 -3.59
C TYR A 106 -2.15 -12.27 -2.41
N TYR A 107 -3.48 -12.32 -2.51
CA TYR A 107 -4.34 -11.85 -1.43
C TYR A 107 -4.26 -12.71 -0.17
N GLU A 108 -4.04 -14.01 -0.30
CA GLU A 108 -3.77 -14.90 0.84
C GLU A 108 -2.47 -14.48 1.56
N GLY A 109 -1.42 -14.18 0.82
CA GLY A 109 -0.16 -13.65 1.37
C GLY A 109 -0.37 -12.37 2.16
N ILE A 110 -1.16 -11.42 1.63
CA ILE A 110 -1.50 -10.17 2.34
C ILE A 110 -2.27 -10.47 3.63
N ARG A 111 -3.31 -11.32 3.59
CA ARG A 111 -4.11 -11.64 4.79
C ARG A 111 -3.31 -12.35 5.88
N ASN A 112 -2.32 -13.15 5.48
CA ASN A 112 -1.50 -13.93 6.41
C ASN A 112 -0.30 -13.16 6.96
N THR A 113 0.00 -11.97 6.43
CA THR A 113 1.12 -11.13 6.90
C THR A 113 0.58 -9.99 7.78
N PRO A 114 0.90 -9.95 9.08
CA PRO A 114 0.45 -8.88 9.98
C PRO A 114 0.82 -7.50 9.43
N GLY A 115 -0.16 -6.58 9.38
CA GLY A 115 0.02 -5.23 8.87
C GLY A 115 -0.09 -5.07 7.35
N ALA A 116 0.01 -6.13 6.54
CA ALA A 116 -0.02 -6.00 5.08
C ALA A 116 -1.39 -5.56 4.55
N VAL A 117 -2.50 -5.98 5.17
CA VAL A 117 -3.84 -5.49 4.83
C VAL A 117 -3.96 -3.98 5.06
N PHE A 118 -3.42 -3.48 6.17
CA PHE A 118 -3.38 -2.05 6.46
C PHE A 118 -2.66 -1.27 5.36
N VAL A 119 -1.43 -1.68 5.01
CA VAL A 119 -0.62 -1.02 4.00
C VAL A 119 -1.28 -1.10 2.62
N LYS A 120 -1.88 -2.25 2.26
CA LYS A 120 -2.60 -2.38 0.98
C LYS A 120 -3.85 -1.52 0.89
N LEU A 121 -4.54 -1.31 2.01
CA LEU A 121 -5.65 -0.34 2.08
C LEU A 121 -5.14 1.09 1.95
N CYS A 122 -4.01 1.46 2.56
CA CYS A 122 -3.40 2.79 2.41
C CYS A 122 -3.08 3.10 0.94
N ASP A 123 -2.42 2.16 0.24
CA ASP A 123 -2.14 2.28 -1.20
C ASP A 123 -3.43 2.47 -2.01
N ARG A 124 -4.44 1.61 -1.81
CA ARG A 124 -5.69 1.70 -2.56
C ARG A 124 -6.42 3.02 -2.30
N ILE A 125 -6.51 3.46 -1.06
CA ILE A 125 -7.16 4.72 -0.68
C ILE A 125 -6.43 5.90 -1.36
N ALA A 126 -5.10 5.96 -1.29
CA ALA A 126 -4.30 7.02 -1.91
C ALA A 126 -4.53 7.07 -3.44
N ASN A 127 -4.50 5.92 -4.11
CA ASN A 127 -4.75 5.82 -5.54
C ASN A 127 -6.18 6.27 -5.93
N VAL A 128 -7.19 5.90 -5.14
CA VAL A 128 -8.59 6.32 -5.39
C VAL A 128 -8.76 7.82 -5.16
N GLN A 129 -8.22 8.37 -4.08
CA GLN A 129 -8.24 9.81 -3.80
C GLN A 129 -7.62 10.61 -4.95
N TYR A 130 -6.43 10.21 -5.41
CA TYR A 130 -5.77 10.87 -6.54
C TYR A 130 -6.58 10.77 -7.82
N SER A 131 -7.07 9.58 -8.17
CA SER A 131 -7.83 9.38 -9.39
C SER A 131 -9.15 10.16 -9.40
N LYS A 132 -9.82 10.30 -8.25
CA LYS A 132 -11.01 11.15 -8.07
C LYS A 132 -10.68 12.63 -8.27
N MET A 133 -9.59 13.09 -7.64
CA MET A 133 -9.16 14.50 -7.69
C MET A 133 -8.68 14.91 -9.09
N SER A 134 -7.91 14.05 -9.76
CA SER A 134 -7.36 14.33 -11.09
C SER A 134 -8.32 14.09 -12.25
N GLY A 135 -9.53 13.57 -11.98
CA GLY A 135 -10.47 13.17 -13.03
C GLY A 135 -9.99 12.01 -13.89
N SER A 136 -9.06 11.19 -13.39
CA SER A 136 -8.51 10.07 -14.13
C SER A 136 -9.54 8.97 -14.37
N ARG A 137 -9.51 8.36 -15.57
CA ARG A 137 -10.30 7.15 -15.90
C ARG A 137 -10.04 5.97 -14.94
N MET A 138 -8.94 6.01 -14.21
CA MET A 138 -8.60 5.01 -13.20
C MET A 138 -9.64 4.97 -12.07
N PHE A 139 -10.30 6.10 -11.77
CA PHE A 139 -11.35 6.14 -10.75
C PHE A 139 -12.49 5.16 -11.06
N GLU A 140 -13.00 5.16 -12.30
CA GLU A 140 -14.05 4.25 -12.72
C GLU A 140 -13.59 2.77 -12.71
N MET A 141 -12.33 2.52 -13.01
CA MET A 141 -11.75 1.18 -12.91
C MET A 141 -11.73 0.72 -11.44
N TYR A 142 -11.20 1.54 -10.53
CA TYR A 142 -11.17 1.23 -9.10
C TYR A 142 -12.58 1.02 -8.53
N LYS A 143 -13.55 1.84 -8.96
CA LYS A 143 -14.97 1.70 -8.56
C LYS A 143 -15.53 0.33 -8.95
N LYS A 144 -15.27 -0.13 -10.18
CA LYS A 144 -15.71 -1.45 -10.66
C LYS A 144 -15.05 -2.61 -9.92
N GLU A 145 -13.78 -2.48 -9.57
CA GLU A 145 -13.01 -3.52 -8.86
C GLU A 145 -13.30 -3.55 -7.36
N ASN A 146 -13.84 -2.48 -6.77
CA ASN A 146 -13.81 -2.28 -5.33
C ASN A 146 -14.45 -3.40 -4.52
N VAL A 147 -15.60 -3.92 -4.96
CA VAL A 147 -16.31 -5.00 -4.24
C VAL A 147 -15.44 -6.24 -4.13
N GLU A 148 -14.79 -6.64 -5.23
CA GLU A 148 -13.92 -7.81 -5.26
C GLU A 148 -12.63 -7.55 -4.47
N PHE A 149 -12.05 -6.37 -4.62
CA PHE A 149 -10.85 -5.97 -3.89
C PHE A 149 -11.04 -6.06 -2.37
N VAL A 150 -12.10 -5.46 -1.82
CA VAL A 150 -12.31 -5.48 -0.37
C VAL A 150 -12.61 -6.89 0.16
N LYS A 151 -13.37 -7.70 -0.58
CA LYS A 151 -13.61 -9.11 -0.25
C LYS A 151 -12.31 -9.93 -0.23
N SER A 152 -11.46 -9.73 -1.22
CA SER A 152 -10.17 -10.43 -1.33
C SER A 152 -9.25 -10.10 -0.16
N LEU A 153 -9.36 -8.90 0.43
CA LEU A 153 -8.65 -8.51 1.65
C LEU A 153 -9.33 -8.99 2.95
N GLY A 154 -10.47 -9.68 2.87
CA GLY A 154 -11.16 -10.25 4.02
C GLY A 154 -12.34 -9.42 4.55
N PHE A 155 -12.76 -8.36 3.83
CA PHE A 155 -13.94 -7.59 4.20
C PHE A 155 -15.23 -8.40 4.08
N ARG A 156 -16.10 -8.27 5.08
CA ARG A 156 -17.43 -8.88 5.11
C ARG A 156 -18.48 -7.80 5.29
N PHE A 157 -19.44 -7.75 4.37
CA PHE A 157 -20.51 -6.72 4.39
C PHE A 157 -21.55 -6.93 5.50
N ASP A 158 -21.58 -8.09 6.12
CA ASP A 158 -22.51 -8.47 7.19
C ASP A 158 -21.92 -8.31 8.60
N SER A 159 -20.71 -7.78 8.72
CA SER A 159 -20.02 -7.63 10.00
C SER A 159 -19.19 -6.36 10.03
N SER A 160 -19.23 -5.65 11.16
CA SER A 160 -18.29 -4.57 11.49
C SER A 160 -17.14 -5.02 12.39
N ASP A 161 -17.18 -6.26 12.85
CA ASP A 161 -16.13 -6.86 13.69
C ASP A 161 -15.04 -7.48 12.82
N ILE A 162 -14.32 -6.60 12.11
CA ILE A 162 -13.17 -6.94 11.26
C ILE A 162 -12.07 -5.92 11.46
N ALA A 163 -10.83 -6.38 11.37
CA ALA A 163 -9.68 -5.49 11.43
C ALA A 163 -9.78 -4.41 10.35
N TYR A 164 -9.43 -3.17 10.70
CA TYR A 164 -9.42 -2.02 9.81
C TYR A 164 -10.79 -1.66 9.18
N TYR A 165 -11.92 -1.97 9.84
CA TYR A 165 -13.26 -1.65 9.34
C TYR A 165 -13.41 -0.19 8.92
N GLU A 166 -12.86 0.75 9.69
CA GLU A 166 -12.90 2.19 9.40
C GLU A 166 -12.27 2.52 8.04
N MET A 167 -11.14 1.88 7.70
CA MET A 167 -10.47 2.07 6.40
C MET A 167 -11.30 1.52 5.24
N TYR A 168 -11.93 0.36 5.42
CA TYR A 168 -12.84 -0.20 4.40
C TYR A 168 -14.05 0.70 4.18
N ALA A 169 -14.68 1.18 5.24
CA ALA A 169 -15.81 2.10 5.18
C ALA A 169 -15.40 3.41 4.48
N TYR A 170 -14.24 3.96 4.82
CA TYR A 170 -13.69 5.14 4.18
C TYR A 170 -13.48 4.93 2.67
N LEU A 171 -12.82 3.83 2.29
CA LEU A 171 -12.58 3.48 0.87
C LEU A 171 -13.90 3.35 0.08
N ILE A 172 -14.90 2.66 0.64
CA ILE A 172 -16.21 2.49 0.00
C ILE A 172 -16.88 3.85 -0.21
N ASN A 173 -16.82 4.74 0.77
CA ASN A 173 -17.43 6.07 0.70
C ASN A 173 -16.74 7.00 -0.31
N LEU A 174 -15.51 6.75 -0.72
CA LEU A 174 -14.87 7.53 -1.80
C LEU A 174 -15.56 7.38 -3.16
N PHE A 175 -16.34 6.31 -3.35
CA PHE A 175 -17.05 6.00 -4.62
C PHE A 175 -18.51 6.43 -4.65
N VAL A 176 -18.99 7.08 -3.59
CA VAL A 176 -20.35 7.62 -3.47
C VAL A 176 -20.49 9.09 -3.91
#